data_16fb0d49f845c8b9668bb4ba21963293
#
_entry.id   16fb0d49f845c8b9668bb4ba21963293
#
_cell.length_a   1.000
_cell.length_b   1.000
_cell.length_c   1.000
_cell.angle_alpha   90.00
_cell.angle_beta   90.00
_cell.angle_gamma   90.00
#
_symmetry.space_group_name_H-M   'P 1'
#
loop_
_entity.id
_entity.type
_entity.pdbx_description
1 polymer ?
#
loop_
_entity_poly.entity_id
_entity_poly.type
_entity_poly.pdbx_seq_one_letter_code
_entity_poly.pdbx_strand_id
1 'polypeptide(L)'
;MNEKKRFGKKLLSIALATTMVSSVAAVTATTSASAATNSSVSTQAVQPTTGDASTFSWDNATVYFLLTDRFNNGDKSNDHAYGRGLDQSGNAVSGVDQSAFFQGGDFAGITQKIEEGYFDNLGVNAIWLSAPYEQIHGYVVGGNETSFAHYSYHGYYVLDYTESDKNFGTKEEFRKLVDTAHNHGIRIVMD
;
A
#
# COMPACT_ATOMS: atom_id res chain seq x y z
N MET A 1 -37.82 -48.04 10.62
CA MET A 1 -39.13 -47.41 10.37
C MET A 1 -38.86 -45.95 10.12
N ASN A 2 -38.74 -45.66 8.83
CA ASN A 2 -39.28 -44.54 8.06
C ASN A 2 -38.87 -43.12 8.50
N GLU A 3 -38.51 -42.20 7.66
CA GLU A 3 -38.78 -42.00 6.23
C GLU A 3 -37.78 -40.99 5.65
N LYS A 4 -37.37 -41.24 4.42
CA LYS A 4 -36.66 -40.28 3.56
C LYS A 4 -37.64 -39.26 3.00
N LYS A 5 -37.36 -37.96 3.13
CA LYS A 5 -37.97 -36.95 2.25
C LYS A 5 -36.91 -36.27 1.39
N ARG A 6 -36.88 -36.67 0.13
CA ARG A 6 -36.28 -35.96 -1.00
C ARG A 6 -37.12 -34.72 -1.29
N PHE A 7 -36.51 -33.56 -1.36
CA PHE A 7 -37.10 -32.42 -2.04
C PHE A 7 -36.29 -32.11 -3.31
N GLY A 8 -37.02 -32.16 -4.40
CA GLY A 8 -36.51 -32.03 -5.75
C GLY A 8 -36.20 -30.57 -6.12
N LYS A 9 -35.21 -30.47 -6.95
CA LYS A 9 -34.81 -29.23 -7.66
C LYS A 9 -35.88 -28.92 -8.72
N LYS A 10 -36.34 -27.65 -8.76
CA LYS A 10 -36.93 -27.07 -9.96
C LYS A 10 -36.08 -25.85 -10.37
N LEU A 11 -35.40 -26.03 -11.47
CA LEU A 11 -34.82 -24.97 -12.28
C LEU A 11 -35.96 -24.24 -12.98
N LEU A 12 -36.00 -22.92 -12.89
CA LEU A 12 -36.81 -22.07 -13.73
C LEU A 12 -35.91 -21.05 -14.39
N SER A 13 -35.61 -21.31 -15.67
CA SER A 13 -34.95 -20.34 -16.55
C SER A 13 -36.00 -19.41 -17.13
N ILE A 14 -35.86 -18.11 -16.94
CA ILE A 14 -36.64 -17.12 -17.68
C ILE A 14 -35.62 -16.25 -18.44
N ALA A 15 -35.60 -16.43 -19.76
CA ALA A 15 -34.95 -15.51 -20.68
C ALA A 15 -35.96 -14.44 -21.05
N LEU A 16 -35.62 -13.18 -20.84
CA LEU A 16 -36.40 -12.05 -21.35
C LEU A 16 -35.48 -11.18 -22.22
N ALA A 17 -35.67 -11.34 -23.52
CA ALA A 17 -35.08 -10.45 -24.53
C ALA A 17 -36.02 -9.27 -24.74
N THR A 18 -35.52 -8.04 -24.47
CA THR A 18 -36.25 -6.84 -24.82
C THR A 18 -35.36 -6.04 -25.79
N THR A 19 -35.78 -6.01 -27.05
CA THR A 19 -35.27 -5.13 -28.09
C THR A 19 -35.90 -3.74 -27.93
N MET A 20 -35.05 -2.75 -27.67
CA MET A 20 -35.46 -1.32 -27.74
C MET A 20 -34.94 -0.70 -29.04
N VAL A 21 -35.85 -0.37 -29.90
CA VAL A 21 -35.63 0.48 -31.09
C VAL A 21 -35.63 1.93 -30.62
N SER A 22 -34.50 2.62 -30.75
CA SER A 22 -34.40 4.04 -30.47
C SER A 22 -34.45 4.85 -31.79
N SER A 23 -35.47 5.61 -31.96
CA SER A 23 -35.65 6.61 -33.03
C SER A 23 -34.75 7.83 -32.77
N VAL A 24 -33.91 8.14 -33.76
CA VAL A 24 -33.09 9.34 -33.78
C VAL A 24 -33.94 10.51 -34.25
N ALA A 25 -34.15 11.50 -33.39
CA ALA A 25 -34.66 12.80 -33.78
C ALA A 25 -33.47 13.78 -33.91
N ALA A 26 -33.18 14.21 -35.13
CA ALA A 26 -32.17 15.22 -35.38
C ALA A 26 -32.77 16.62 -35.05
N VAL A 27 -32.20 17.27 -34.05
CA VAL A 27 -32.43 18.67 -33.76
C VAL A 27 -31.21 19.46 -34.28
N THR A 28 -31.42 20.19 -35.36
CA THR A 28 -30.43 21.17 -35.86
C THR A 28 -30.58 22.45 -35.03
N ALA A 29 -29.65 22.69 -34.13
CA ALA A 29 -29.49 23.97 -33.45
C ALA A 29 -28.32 24.72 -34.09
N THR A 30 -28.61 25.81 -34.76
CA THR A 30 -27.63 26.80 -35.21
C THR A 30 -27.20 27.64 -34.02
N THR A 31 -26.00 27.46 -33.53
CA THR A 31 -25.38 28.33 -32.52
C THR A 31 -24.24 29.12 -33.15
N SER A 32 -24.34 30.42 -33.00
CA SER A 32 -23.34 31.42 -33.38
C SER A 32 -22.00 31.13 -32.69
N ALA A 33 -20.92 31.06 -33.46
CA ALA A 33 -19.58 30.91 -32.95
C ALA A 33 -19.14 32.19 -32.23
N SER A 34 -19.10 32.15 -30.91
CA SER A 34 -18.30 33.05 -30.11
C SER A 34 -16.90 32.46 -29.99
N ALA A 35 -15.89 33.18 -30.47
CA ALA A 35 -14.50 32.79 -30.39
C ALA A 35 -14.07 32.72 -28.93
N ALA A 36 -14.07 31.51 -28.35
CA ALA A 36 -13.39 31.25 -27.09
C ALA A 36 -11.88 31.12 -27.38
N THR A 37 -11.11 32.06 -26.84
CA THR A 37 -9.67 31.98 -26.79
C THR A 37 -9.29 30.70 -26.06
N ASN A 38 -8.78 29.70 -26.78
CA ASN A 38 -8.15 28.54 -26.22
C ASN A 38 -6.89 28.97 -25.46
N SER A 39 -7.01 29.21 -24.15
CA SER A 39 -5.87 29.09 -23.26
C SER A 39 -5.49 27.61 -23.22
N SER A 40 -4.51 27.22 -24.04
CA SER A 40 -3.82 25.95 -23.91
C SER A 40 -3.15 25.94 -22.54
N VAL A 41 -3.78 25.25 -21.57
CA VAL A 41 -3.08 24.82 -20.37
C VAL A 41 -2.03 23.83 -20.85
N SER A 42 -0.82 24.31 -21.01
CA SER A 42 0.35 23.47 -21.18
C SER A 42 0.48 22.64 -19.90
N THR A 43 0.04 21.39 -19.95
CA THR A 43 0.49 20.39 -19.00
C THR A 43 1.95 20.12 -19.32
N GLN A 44 2.84 20.97 -18.83
CA GLN A 44 4.23 20.60 -18.73
C GLN A 44 4.25 19.40 -17.78
N ALA A 45 4.61 18.23 -18.33
CA ALA A 45 5.04 17.11 -17.50
C ALA A 45 6.14 17.67 -16.58
N VAL A 46 5.87 17.66 -15.28
CA VAL A 46 6.87 18.01 -14.29
C VAL A 46 8.02 17.01 -14.51
N GLN A 47 9.11 17.49 -15.10
CA GLN A 47 10.31 16.68 -15.20
C GLN A 47 10.73 16.38 -13.77
N PRO A 48 11.00 15.10 -13.40
CA PRO A 48 11.56 14.80 -12.11
C PRO A 48 12.82 15.65 -11.95
N THR A 49 12.76 16.59 -11.05
CA THR A 49 13.97 17.30 -10.63
C THR A 49 14.75 16.26 -9.85
N THR A 50 15.81 15.71 -10.45
CA THR A 50 16.83 15.01 -9.70
C THR A 50 17.35 16.05 -8.70
N GLY A 51 16.76 16.03 -7.49
CA GLY A 51 17.06 17.00 -6.46
C GLY A 51 18.53 16.85 -6.11
N ASP A 52 19.33 17.85 -6.48
CA ASP A 52 20.70 17.91 -6.01
C ASP A 52 20.67 17.89 -4.48
N ALA A 53 21.21 16.83 -3.90
CA ALA A 53 21.27 16.65 -2.44
C ALA A 53 21.96 17.84 -1.75
N SER A 54 22.71 18.66 -2.50
CA SER A 54 23.35 19.89 -2.02
C SER A 54 22.37 21.04 -1.75
N THR A 55 21.12 20.96 -2.26
CA THR A 55 20.10 22.03 -2.14
C THR A 55 19.00 21.70 -1.12
N PHE A 56 19.03 20.52 -0.48
CA PHE A 56 18.03 20.16 0.52
C PHE A 56 18.11 21.08 1.75
N SER A 57 16.96 21.58 2.18
CA SER A 57 16.77 22.27 3.44
C SER A 57 15.48 21.81 4.11
N TRP A 58 15.49 21.69 5.42
CA TRP A 58 14.27 21.37 6.17
C TRP A 58 13.20 22.45 6.06
N ASP A 59 13.58 23.69 5.73
CA ASP A 59 12.63 24.79 5.52
C ASP A 59 11.75 24.60 4.27
N ASN A 60 12.20 23.79 3.31
CA ASN A 60 11.47 23.49 2.08
C ASN A 60 11.17 21.98 1.94
N ALA A 61 11.24 21.22 3.02
CA ALA A 61 11.00 19.79 2.98
C ALA A 61 9.52 19.45 2.75
N THR A 62 9.27 18.61 1.74
CA THR A 62 8.00 17.90 1.57
C THR A 62 8.17 16.50 2.15
N VAL A 63 7.60 16.28 3.34
CA VAL A 63 7.75 15.03 4.07
C VAL A 63 6.60 14.07 3.76
N TYR A 64 6.93 12.84 3.36
CA TYR A 64 5.98 11.75 3.19
C TYR A 64 6.13 10.77 4.35
N PHE A 65 5.14 10.70 5.26
CA PHE A 65 5.11 9.67 6.30
C PHE A 65 4.50 8.37 5.75
N LEU A 66 5.13 7.25 6.03
CA LEU A 66 4.59 5.93 5.67
C LEU A 66 4.77 4.91 6.81
N LEU A 67 3.79 4.02 6.93
CA LEU A 67 3.95 2.77 7.66
C LEU A 67 4.61 1.76 6.72
N THR A 68 5.82 1.31 7.05
CA THR A 68 6.61 0.39 6.21
C THR A 68 5.79 -0.82 5.80
N ASP A 69 5.17 -1.48 6.77
CA ASP A 69 4.33 -2.68 6.56
C ASP A 69 3.17 -2.48 5.58
N ARG A 70 2.65 -1.26 5.47
CA ARG A 70 1.42 -0.95 4.72
C ARG A 70 1.69 -0.33 3.35
N PHE A 71 2.95 -0.15 2.97
CA PHE A 71 3.28 0.65 1.80
C PHE A 71 3.44 -0.18 0.52
N ASN A 72 4.47 -1.01 0.43
CA ASN A 72 4.71 -1.85 -0.74
C ASN A 72 5.50 -3.10 -0.33
N ASN A 73 5.02 -4.29 -0.74
CA ASN A 73 5.68 -5.57 -0.51
C ASN A 73 6.63 -5.86 -1.68
N GLY A 74 7.93 -5.72 -1.44
CA GLY A 74 8.98 -5.97 -2.44
C GLY A 74 9.59 -7.36 -2.33
N ASP A 75 9.58 -7.95 -1.13
CA ASP A 75 10.09 -9.31 -0.87
C ASP A 75 9.09 -10.15 -0.08
N LYS A 76 8.33 -10.97 -0.77
CA LYS A 76 7.33 -11.86 -0.15
C LYS A 76 7.94 -12.96 0.73
N SER A 77 9.23 -13.18 0.69
CA SER A 77 9.88 -14.22 1.50
C SER A 77 9.97 -13.83 2.97
N ASN A 78 9.85 -12.56 3.29
CA ASN A 78 9.90 -12.01 4.65
C ASN A 78 8.52 -11.84 5.32
N ASP A 79 7.40 -12.04 4.60
CA ASP A 79 6.03 -11.78 5.06
C ASP A 79 5.68 -12.47 6.40
N HIS A 80 6.27 -13.63 6.66
CA HIS A 80 6.02 -14.43 7.85
C HIS A 80 7.26 -14.58 8.75
N ALA A 81 8.15 -13.60 8.75
CA ALA A 81 9.30 -13.60 9.62
C ALA A 81 8.87 -13.85 11.09
N TYR A 82 9.69 -14.59 11.82
CA TYR A 82 9.40 -15.04 13.20
C TYR A 82 8.13 -15.92 13.34
N GLY A 83 7.59 -16.47 12.24
CA GLY A 83 6.35 -17.25 12.23
C GLY A 83 5.08 -16.40 12.41
N ARG A 84 5.17 -15.08 12.25
CA ARG A 84 4.02 -14.17 12.40
C ARG A 84 2.94 -14.47 11.37
N GLY A 85 1.68 -14.52 11.83
CA GLY A 85 0.53 -14.82 10.98
C GLY A 85 0.43 -16.30 10.56
N LEU A 86 1.26 -17.19 11.10
CA LEU A 86 1.19 -18.64 10.88
C LEU A 86 0.58 -19.36 12.09
N ASP A 87 -0.10 -20.46 11.82
CA ASP A 87 -0.54 -21.41 12.84
C ASP A 87 0.60 -22.36 13.28
N GLN A 88 0.33 -23.24 14.23
CA GLN A 88 1.32 -24.22 14.73
C GLN A 88 1.80 -25.22 13.67
N SER A 89 1.07 -25.36 12.57
CA SER A 89 1.42 -26.22 11.43
C SER A 89 2.17 -25.46 10.33
N GLY A 90 2.42 -24.17 10.52
CA GLY A 90 3.11 -23.32 9.55
C GLY A 90 2.23 -22.82 8.40
N ASN A 91 0.91 -22.93 8.52
CA ASN A 91 -0.01 -22.40 7.52
C ASN A 91 -0.46 -20.98 7.90
N ALA A 92 -0.75 -20.14 6.90
CA ALA A 92 -1.31 -18.83 7.15
C ALA A 92 -2.63 -18.92 7.93
N VAL A 93 -2.75 -18.18 9.02
CA VAL A 93 -3.97 -18.10 9.82
C VAL A 93 -5.10 -17.55 8.96
N SER A 94 -6.28 -18.17 9.01
CA SER A 94 -7.45 -17.77 8.25
C SER A 94 -8.71 -17.72 9.12
N GLY A 95 -9.76 -17.06 8.64
CA GLY A 95 -11.04 -17.00 9.33
C GLY A 95 -11.09 -16.04 10.53
N VAL A 96 -10.06 -15.22 10.73
CA VAL A 96 -9.98 -14.16 11.75
C VAL A 96 -9.70 -12.81 11.10
N ASP A 97 -9.98 -11.74 11.81
CA ASP A 97 -9.59 -10.39 11.36
C ASP A 97 -8.06 -10.26 11.36
N GLN A 98 -7.50 -10.02 10.18
CA GLN A 98 -6.07 -9.87 9.95
C GLN A 98 -5.63 -8.40 9.77
N SER A 99 -6.52 -7.44 10.01
CA SER A 99 -6.22 -6.01 9.84
C SER A 99 -5.04 -5.54 10.71
N ALA A 100 -4.83 -6.20 11.85
CA ALA A 100 -3.71 -5.95 12.76
C ALA A 100 -2.53 -6.93 12.59
N PHE A 101 -2.48 -7.69 11.50
CA PHE A 101 -1.34 -8.52 11.13
C PHE A 101 -0.37 -7.72 10.26
N PHE A 102 0.85 -8.24 10.11
CA PHE A 102 1.76 -7.74 9.08
C PHE A 102 1.15 -7.99 7.69
N GLN A 103 1.28 -7.01 6.79
CA GLN A 103 0.77 -7.04 5.42
C GLN A 103 1.89 -7.10 4.37
N GLY A 104 3.14 -7.18 4.83
CA GLY A 104 4.29 -7.48 4.01
C GLY A 104 5.00 -6.29 3.38
N GLY A 105 4.62 -5.06 3.66
CA GLY A 105 5.40 -3.91 3.21
C GLY A 105 6.80 -3.89 3.86
N ASP A 106 7.84 -3.58 3.07
CA ASP A 106 9.24 -3.79 3.44
C ASP A 106 10.19 -2.75 2.83
N PHE A 107 11.49 -2.79 3.21
CA PHE A 107 12.53 -1.90 2.70
C PHE A 107 12.77 -2.09 1.20
N ALA A 108 12.65 -3.33 0.70
CA ALA A 108 12.79 -3.64 -0.72
C ALA A 108 11.68 -2.96 -1.53
N GLY A 109 10.44 -3.02 -1.04
CA GLY A 109 9.30 -2.37 -1.66
C GLY A 109 9.39 -0.85 -1.67
N ILE A 110 9.87 -0.23 -0.58
CA ILE A 110 10.09 1.22 -0.54
C ILE A 110 11.20 1.60 -1.54
N THR A 111 12.32 0.83 -1.55
CA THR A 111 13.43 1.04 -2.49
C THR A 111 12.94 0.99 -3.92
N GLN A 112 12.14 -0.01 -4.27
CA GLN A 112 11.52 -0.14 -5.60
C GLN A 112 10.71 1.10 -5.96
N LYS A 113 9.90 1.64 -5.04
CA LYS A 113 9.08 2.83 -5.30
C LYS A 113 9.92 4.11 -5.47
N ILE A 114 11.06 4.21 -4.80
CA ILE A 114 12.02 5.29 -5.04
C ILE A 114 12.61 5.14 -6.45
N GLU A 115 13.11 3.95 -6.82
CA GLU A 115 13.69 3.67 -8.15
C GLU A 115 12.70 3.90 -9.29
N GLU A 116 11.39 3.64 -9.08
CA GLU A 116 10.31 3.92 -10.04
C GLU A 116 9.98 5.43 -10.16
N GLY A 117 10.58 6.30 -9.34
CA GLY A 117 10.30 7.74 -9.33
C GLY A 117 8.96 8.11 -8.68
N TYR A 118 8.36 7.23 -7.89
CA TYR A 118 7.07 7.50 -7.24
C TYR A 118 7.10 8.76 -6.38
N PHE A 119 8.14 8.91 -5.55
CA PHE A 119 8.29 10.06 -4.66
C PHE A 119 8.74 11.32 -5.41
N ASP A 120 9.57 11.18 -6.45
CA ASP A 120 9.98 12.27 -7.33
C ASP A 120 8.76 12.92 -8.01
N ASN A 121 7.84 12.09 -8.53
CA ASN A 121 6.61 12.53 -9.16
C ASN A 121 5.65 13.24 -8.19
N LEU A 122 5.73 12.96 -6.89
CA LEU A 122 4.97 13.65 -5.84
C LEU A 122 5.66 14.92 -5.32
N GLY A 123 6.90 15.19 -5.73
CA GLY A 123 7.71 16.29 -5.19
C GLY A 123 8.16 16.08 -3.74
N VAL A 124 8.24 14.82 -3.30
CA VAL A 124 8.70 14.44 -1.96
C VAL A 124 10.22 14.45 -1.93
N ASN A 125 10.80 15.10 -0.92
CA ASN A 125 12.24 15.13 -0.70
C ASN A 125 12.69 14.67 0.70
N ALA A 126 11.73 14.19 1.50
CA ALA A 126 12.00 13.48 2.75
C ALA A 126 10.94 12.39 2.98
N ILE A 127 11.37 11.20 3.36
CA ILE A 127 10.49 10.08 3.74
C ILE A 127 10.67 9.81 5.22
N TRP A 128 9.58 9.85 5.99
CA TRP A 128 9.55 9.47 7.39
C TRP A 128 8.98 8.07 7.51
N LEU A 129 9.84 7.11 7.87
CA LEU A 129 9.48 5.71 8.04
C LEU A 129 8.98 5.44 9.45
N SER A 130 7.94 4.62 9.60
CA SER A 130 7.62 4.00 10.89
C SER A 130 8.83 3.23 11.42
N ALA A 131 8.94 3.13 12.76
CA ALA A 131 10.11 2.58 13.45
C ALA A 131 10.55 1.22 12.87
N PRO A 132 11.77 1.12 12.32
CA PRO A 132 12.22 -0.03 11.56
C PRO A 132 12.87 -1.13 12.41
N TYR A 133 12.93 -0.92 13.73
CA TYR A 133 13.62 -1.79 14.68
C TYR A 133 12.92 -3.13 14.87
N GLU A 134 13.67 -4.13 15.38
CA GLU A 134 13.10 -5.44 15.70
C GLU A 134 11.97 -5.30 16.72
N GLN A 135 10.82 -5.86 16.37
CA GLN A 135 9.60 -5.83 17.16
C GLN A 135 9.43 -7.14 17.94
N ILE A 136 8.60 -7.16 18.99
CA ILE A 136 8.21 -8.41 19.64
C ILE A 136 7.77 -9.43 18.58
N HIS A 137 8.19 -10.69 18.73
CA HIS A 137 7.94 -11.72 17.71
C HIS A 137 6.48 -12.19 17.71
N GLY A 138 5.83 -12.18 18.88
CA GLY A 138 4.45 -12.57 19.02
C GLY A 138 3.48 -11.41 18.76
N TYR A 139 2.28 -11.57 19.31
CA TYR A 139 1.23 -10.57 19.28
C TYR A 139 0.74 -10.24 20.69
N VAL A 140 0.12 -9.11 20.85
CA VAL A 140 -0.67 -8.77 22.04
C VAL A 140 -2.14 -9.02 21.77
N VAL A 141 -2.88 -9.29 22.83
CA VAL A 141 -4.33 -9.49 22.77
C VAL A 141 -5.01 -8.33 23.49
N GLY A 142 -6.00 -7.72 22.86
CA GLY A 142 -6.78 -6.65 23.48
C GLY A 142 -7.52 -7.16 24.72
N GLY A 143 -7.76 -6.27 25.70
CA GLY A 143 -8.19 -6.64 27.04
C GLY A 143 -9.70 -6.87 27.22
N ASN A 144 -10.48 -7.19 26.19
CA ASN A 144 -11.92 -7.42 26.29
C ASN A 144 -12.39 -8.64 25.46
N GLU A 145 -13.67 -8.95 25.51
CA GLU A 145 -14.28 -10.11 24.85
C GLU A 145 -14.15 -10.10 23.30
N THR A 146 -13.83 -8.96 22.71
CA THR A 146 -13.60 -8.79 21.26
C THR A 146 -12.13 -8.76 20.90
N SER A 147 -11.26 -9.23 21.80
CA SER A 147 -9.82 -9.19 21.60
C SER A 147 -9.38 -10.01 20.39
N PHE A 148 -8.52 -9.41 19.58
CA PHE A 148 -7.92 -10.02 18.39
C PHE A 148 -6.38 -9.95 18.49
N ALA A 149 -5.70 -10.80 17.78
CA ALA A 149 -4.25 -10.79 17.73
C ALA A 149 -3.78 -9.48 17.07
N HIS A 150 -2.92 -8.74 17.78
CA HIS A 150 -2.40 -7.47 17.34
C HIS A 150 -0.87 -7.54 17.27
N TYR A 151 -0.36 -7.65 16.07
CA TYR A 151 1.08 -7.62 15.80
C TYR A 151 1.59 -6.18 15.71
N SER A 152 2.90 -6.00 15.92
CA SER A 152 3.55 -4.69 15.93
C SER A 152 3.94 -4.20 14.52
N TYR A 153 3.02 -4.28 13.57
CA TYR A 153 3.22 -3.79 12.19
C TYR A 153 3.51 -2.29 12.11
N HIS A 154 3.10 -1.55 13.15
CA HIS A 154 3.27 -0.10 13.27
C HIS A 154 4.67 0.31 13.78
N GLY A 155 5.46 -0.62 14.36
CA GLY A 155 6.82 -0.35 14.81
C GLY A 155 6.98 0.07 16.28
N TYR A 156 5.91 0.03 17.11
CA TYR A 156 5.96 0.60 18.47
C TYR A 156 6.05 -0.41 19.61
N TYR A 157 6.29 -1.70 19.32
CA TYR A 157 6.58 -2.71 20.34
C TYR A 157 8.02 -3.23 20.17
N VAL A 158 8.97 -2.31 20.26
CA VAL A 158 10.40 -2.58 20.00
C VAL A 158 10.95 -3.58 21.00
N LEU A 159 11.60 -4.63 20.48
CA LEU A 159 12.34 -5.61 21.24
C LEU A 159 13.84 -5.26 21.27
N ASP A 160 14.40 -4.89 20.13
CA ASP A 160 15.82 -4.55 19.99
C ASP A 160 16.01 -3.34 19.06
N TYR A 161 16.56 -2.26 19.61
CA TYR A 161 16.87 -1.05 18.86
C TYR A 161 18.14 -1.15 18.00
N THR A 162 18.90 -2.24 18.14
CA THR A 162 20.14 -2.45 17.38
C THR A 162 19.96 -3.30 16.14
N GLU A 163 18.80 -3.94 16.00
CA GLU A 163 18.44 -4.80 14.88
C GLU A 163 17.22 -4.26 14.10
N SER A 164 17.15 -4.59 12.80
CA SER A 164 15.95 -4.33 11.99
C SER A 164 14.96 -5.50 12.13
N ASP A 165 13.65 -5.19 12.05
CA ASP A 165 12.64 -6.25 12.01
C ASP A 165 12.72 -7.01 10.69
N LYS A 166 12.76 -8.34 10.75
CA LYS A 166 12.91 -9.19 9.57
C LYS A 166 11.72 -9.13 8.61
N ASN A 167 10.53 -8.75 9.07
CA ASN A 167 9.40 -8.47 8.16
C ASN A 167 9.63 -7.20 7.35
N PHE A 168 10.44 -6.26 7.86
CA PHE A 168 10.80 -5.06 7.10
C PHE A 168 12.06 -5.26 6.26
N GLY A 169 12.88 -6.26 6.60
CA GLY A 169 14.10 -6.59 5.89
C GLY A 169 15.36 -6.52 6.76
N THR A 170 16.49 -6.71 6.11
CA THR A 170 17.83 -6.71 6.72
C THR A 170 18.38 -5.29 6.88
N LYS A 171 19.42 -5.13 7.71
CA LYS A 171 20.16 -3.85 7.80
C LYS A 171 20.83 -3.46 6.48
N GLU A 172 21.23 -4.43 5.69
CA GLU A 172 21.81 -4.22 4.36
C GLU A 172 20.76 -3.65 3.39
N GLU A 173 19.54 -4.16 3.42
CA GLU A 173 18.42 -3.63 2.64
C GLU A 173 18.03 -2.24 3.11
N PHE A 174 18.04 -1.98 4.42
CA PHE A 174 17.84 -0.64 4.94
C PHE A 174 18.92 0.35 4.48
N ARG A 175 20.21 -0.04 4.48
CA ARG A 175 21.28 0.79 3.91
C ARG A 175 21.06 1.06 2.44
N LYS A 176 20.70 0.03 1.65
CA LYS A 176 20.37 0.17 0.23
C LYS A 176 19.24 1.19 0.03
N LEU A 177 18.18 1.11 0.85
CA LEU A 177 17.07 2.05 0.81
C LEU A 177 17.56 3.49 1.04
N VAL A 178 18.38 3.72 2.07
CA VAL A 178 18.93 5.05 2.39
C VAL A 178 19.81 5.57 1.26
N ASP A 179 20.70 4.74 0.73
CA ASP A 179 21.60 5.10 -0.37
C ASP A 179 20.80 5.44 -1.65
N THR A 180 19.77 4.63 -1.96
CA THR A 180 18.88 4.88 -3.10
C THR A 180 18.12 6.19 -2.90
N ALA A 181 17.54 6.44 -1.73
CA ALA A 181 16.86 7.68 -1.43
C ALA A 181 17.79 8.91 -1.60
N HIS A 182 19.01 8.83 -1.08
CA HIS A 182 19.99 9.90 -1.20
C HIS A 182 20.37 10.19 -2.66
N ASN A 183 20.48 9.15 -3.51
CA ASN A 183 20.73 9.30 -4.94
C ASN A 183 19.57 10.00 -5.68
N HIS A 184 18.35 9.93 -5.14
CA HIS A 184 17.18 10.67 -5.62
C HIS A 184 16.98 12.02 -4.91
N GLY A 185 17.93 12.46 -4.06
CA GLY A 185 17.82 13.71 -3.30
C GLY A 185 16.80 13.65 -2.15
N ILE A 186 16.35 12.46 -1.77
CA ILE A 186 15.36 12.22 -0.72
C ILE A 186 16.10 11.91 0.60
N ARG A 187 15.70 12.54 1.70
CA ARG A 187 16.19 12.24 3.05
C ARG A 187 15.31 11.19 3.72
N ILE A 188 15.93 10.33 4.53
CA ILE A 188 15.23 9.36 5.35
C ILE A 188 15.22 9.83 6.80
N VAL A 189 14.03 9.83 7.40
CA VAL A 189 13.78 10.05 8.82
C VAL A 189 13.28 8.73 9.41
N MET A 190 13.95 8.25 10.45
CA MET A 190 13.51 7.09 11.23
C MET A 190 12.67 7.57 12.41
N ASP A 191 11.54 6.91 12.65
CA ASP A 191 10.71 7.13 13.83
C ASP A 191 11.38 6.59 15.10
#